data_f8487a3335aefaa1aaacfacadb2bf5da
#
_entry.id   f8487a3335aefaa1aaacfacadb2bf5da
#
_cell.length_a   1.000
_cell.length_b   1.000
_cell.length_c   1.000
_cell.angle_alpha   90.00
_cell.angle_beta   90.00
_cell.angle_gamma   90.00
#
_symmetry.space_group_name_H-M   'P 1'
#
loop_
_entity.id
_entity.type
_entity.pdbx_description
1 polymer ?
#
loop_
_entity_poly.entity_id
_entity_poly.type
_entity_poly.pdbx_seq_one_letter_code
_entity_poly.pdbx_strand_id
1 'polypeptide(L)'
;MPGYMGRPDGATVDAQGNYWCAMYEGARVLCFSAQGELLADLPTPVQCPTMPCLGDAEGQMRLFVTTASQGRPAAELEQMPLSGGVLSMALHAEALPVNWCVLEA
;
A
#
# COMPACT_ATOMS: atom_id res chain seq x y z
N MET A 1 -0.70 7.29 -14.39
CA MET A 1 -0.47 8.50 -13.57
C MET A 1 0.89 9.09 -13.88
N PRO A 2 0.94 10.13 -14.69
CA PRO A 2 2.21 10.78 -14.97
C PRO A 2 2.79 11.38 -13.69
N GLY A 3 4.08 11.26 -13.51
CA GLY A 3 4.76 11.81 -12.36
C GLY A 3 4.83 10.91 -11.13
N TYR A 4 4.24 9.72 -11.20
CA TYR A 4 4.32 8.76 -10.11
C TYR A 4 5.03 7.50 -10.56
N MET A 5 5.71 6.84 -9.62
CA MET A 5 6.36 5.56 -9.90
C MET A 5 5.33 4.45 -9.96
N GLY A 6 5.49 3.57 -10.94
CA GLY A 6 4.61 2.42 -11.08
C GLY A 6 3.30 2.75 -11.77
N ARG A 7 2.36 1.82 -11.68
CA ARG A 7 1.06 1.91 -12.32
C ARG A 7 -0.03 1.67 -11.29
N PRO A 8 -1.15 2.42 -11.36
CA PRO A 8 -2.26 2.13 -10.46
C PRO A 8 -2.79 0.71 -10.68
N ASP A 9 -3.01 -0.01 -9.59
CA ASP A 9 -3.59 -1.35 -9.63
C ASP A 9 -4.86 -1.31 -8.80
N GLY A 10 -4.98 -2.10 -7.72
CA GLY A 10 -6.18 -2.08 -6.90
C GLY A 10 -6.33 -0.80 -6.10
N ALA A 11 -7.56 -0.48 -5.74
CA ALA A 11 -7.88 0.74 -5.01
C ALA A 11 -9.09 0.54 -4.11
N THR A 12 -9.20 1.39 -3.09
CA THR A 12 -10.37 1.42 -2.21
C THR A 12 -10.64 2.87 -1.81
N VAL A 13 -11.85 3.13 -1.32
CA VAL A 13 -12.27 4.46 -0.88
C VAL A 13 -12.65 4.37 0.59
N ASP A 14 -12.15 5.30 1.40
CA ASP A 14 -12.49 5.33 2.81
C ASP A 14 -13.78 6.11 3.09
N ALA A 15 -14.17 6.18 4.36
CA ALA A 15 -15.41 6.81 4.75
C ALA A 15 -15.44 8.32 4.47
N GLN A 16 -14.29 8.94 4.35
CA GLN A 16 -14.17 10.36 4.03
C GLN A 16 -14.11 10.64 2.53
N GLY A 17 -14.18 9.59 1.70
CA GLY A 17 -14.11 9.74 0.25
C GLY A 17 -12.70 9.78 -0.29
N ASN A 18 -11.69 9.44 0.52
CA ASN A 18 -10.31 9.41 0.05
C ASN A 18 -10.04 8.12 -0.72
N TYR A 19 -9.27 8.25 -1.79
CA TYR A 19 -8.98 7.18 -2.72
C TYR A 19 -7.59 6.62 -2.43
N TRP A 20 -7.53 5.34 -2.04
CA TRP A 20 -6.28 4.65 -1.73
C TRP A 20 -5.93 3.74 -2.89
N CYS A 21 -4.73 3.86 -3.42
CA CYS A 21 -4.33 3.17 -4.64
C CYS A 21 -2.97 2.50 -4.48
N ALA A 22 -2.92 1.20 -4.76
CA ALA A 22 -1.65 0.49 -4.80
C ALA A 22 -0.97 0.75 -6.14
N MET A 23 0.33 1.09 -6.10
CA MET A 23 1.10 1.38 -7.30
C MET A 23 1.96 0.17 -7.66
N TYR A 24 1.47 -0.63 -8.58
CA TYR A 24 2.16 -1.83 -9.04
C TYR A 24 3.49 -1.43 -9.68
N GLU A 25 4.55 -2.08 -9.25
CA GLU A 25 5.94 -1.76 -9.62
C GLU A 25 6.43 -0.42 -9.09
N GLY A 26 5.61 0.27 -8.29
CA GLY A 26 5.98 1.55 -7.71
C GLY A 26 6.44 1.49 -6.27
N ALA A 27 6.29 0.34 -5.62
CA ALA A 27 6.67 0.13 -4.23
C ALA A 27 6.03 1.15 -3.28
N ARG A 28 4.75 1.46 -3.51
CA ARG A 28 4.06 2.45 -2.69
C ARG A 28 2.55 2.33 -2.79
N VAL A 29 1.88 2.90 -1.80
CA VAL A 29 0.44 3.13 -1.81
C VAL A 29 0.23 4.63 -1.73
N LEU A 30 -0.60 5.16 -2.61
CA LEU A 30 -0.94 6.58 -2.64
C LEU A 30 -2.35 6.79 -2.12
N CYS A 31 -2.57 7.92 -1.45
CA CYS A 31 -3.91 8.31 -1.01
C CYS A 31 -4.21 9.71 -1.54
N PHE A 32 -5.34 9.84 -2.21
CA PHE A 32 -5.80 11.11 -2.77
C PHE A 32 -7.12 11.51 -2.13
N SER A 33 -7.32 12.83 -1.94
CA SER A 33 -8.61 13.35 -1.50
C SER A 33 -9.64 13.21 -2.61
N ALA A 34 -10.91 13.46 -2.26
CA ALA A 34 -11.98 13.49 -3.25
C ALA A 34 -11.77 14.55 -4.33
N GLN A 35 -10.96 15.57 -4.05
CA GLN A 35 -10.62 16.63 -5.00
C GLN A 35 -9.35 16.32 -5.80
N GLY A 36 -8.73 15.17 -5.57
CA GLY A 36 -7.54 14.76 -6.31
C GLY A 36 -6.22 15.23 -5.72
N GLU A 37 -6.22 15.74 -4.50
CA GLU A 37 -4.99 16.13 -3.84
C GLU A 37 -4.30 14.91 -3.23
N LEU A 38 -2.99 14.82 -3.38
CA LEU A 38 -2.21 13.74 -2.77
C LEU A 38 -2.13 13.98 -1.26
N LEU A 39 -2.71 13.08 -0.48
CA LEU A 39 -2.72 13.16 0.97
C LEU A 39 -1.60 12.33 1.60
N ALA A 40 -1.23 11.22 0.99
CA ALA A 40 -0.21 10.33 1.53
C ALA A 40 0.50 9.57 0.42
N ASP A 41 1.78 9.34 0.62
CA ASP A 41 2.63 8.52 -0.24
C ASP A 41 3.35 7.56 0.69
N LEU A 42 2.91 6.30 0.74
CA LEU A 42 3.37 5.32 1.70
C LEU A 42 4.26 4.29 1.00
N PRO A 43 5.60 4.39 1.18
CA PRO A 43 6.48 3.38 0.61
C PRO A 43 6.21 2.01 1.23
N THR A 44 6.30 0.97 0.42
CA THR A 44 6.12 -0.41 0.88
C THR A 44 7.45 -1.15 0.78
N PRO A 45 7.66 -2.18 1.63
CA PRO A 45 8.87 -3.01 1.55
C PRO A 45 8.80 -4.07 0.45
N VAL A 46 7.93 -3.87 -0.53
CA VAL A 46 7.79 -4.74 -1.70
C VAL A 46 7.65 -3.87 -2.94
N GLN A 47 8.03 -4.42 -4.09
CA GLN A 47 7.95 -3.66 -5.34
C GLN A 47 6.54 -3.58 -5.88
N CYS A 48 5.75 -4.63 -5.69
CA CYS A 48 4.43 -4.75 -6.32
C CYS A 48 3.31 -4.89 -5.30
N PRO A 49 2.91 -3.79 -4.64
CA PRO A 49 1.63 -3.79 -3.93
C PRO A 49 0.50 -3.87 -4.95
N THR A 50 -0.55 -4.63 -4.65
CA THR A 50 -1.61 -4.91 -5.63
C THR A 50 -2.96 -4.36 -5.24
N MET A 51 -3.35 -4.46 -3.97
CA MET A 51 -4.68 -4.02 -3.54
C MET A 51 -4.65 -3.56 -2.10
N PRO A 52 -5.03 -2.30 -1.83
CA PRO A 52 -5.23 -1.84 -0.47
C PRO A 52 -6.64 -2.19 0.01
N CYS A 53 -6.78 -2.39 1.30
CA CYS A 53 -8.07 -2.60 1.92
C CYS A 53 -8.03 -2.00 3.32
N LEU A 54 -9.09 -1.31 3.70
CA LEU A 54 -9.18 -0.69 5.02
C LEU A 54 -10.02 -1.59 5.90
N GLY A 55 -9.56 -1.79 7.13
CA GLY A 55 -10.28 -2.61 8.08
C GLY A 55 -10.06 -2.13 9.50
N ASP A 56 -11.01 -2.48 10.36
CA ASP A 56 -10.93 -2.16 11.77
C ASP A 56 -10.45 -3.41 12.50
N ALA A 57 -9.32 -3.30 13.19
CA ALA A 57 -8.78 -4.38 13.99
C ALA A 57 -8.56 -3.87 15.40
N GLU A 58 -9.20 -4.51 16.36
CA GLU A 58 -9.09 -4.15 17.78
C GLU A 58 -9.41 -2.69 18.06
N GLY A 59 -10.45 -2.17 17.36
CA GLY A 59 -10.89 -0.80 17.55
C GLY A 59 -10.04 0.24 16.84
N GLN A 60 -9.09 -0.19 16.02
CA GLN A 60 -8.22 0.71 15.30
C GLN A 60 -8.27 0.44 13.81
N MET A 61 -8.35 1.51 13.02
CA MET A 61 -8.34 1.40 11.56
C MET A 61 -6.95 0.99 11.09
N ARG A 62 -6.90 0.02 10.21
CA ARG A 62 -5.66 -0.46 9.62
C ARG A 62 -5.79 -0.53 8.12
N LEU A 63 -4.67 -0.29 7.46
CA LEU A 63 -4.54 -0.49 6.02
C LEU A 63 -3.90 -1.86 5.80
N PHE A 64 -4.57 -2.68 5.01
CA PHE A 64 -4.05 -3.98 4.59
C PHE A 64 -3.71 -3.91 3.11
N VAL A 65 -2.58 -4.47 2.71
CA VAL A 65 -2.15 -4.41 1.31
C VAL A 65 -1.68 -5.79 0.89
N THR A 66 -2.30 -6.32 -0.16
CA THR A 66 -1.81 -7.55 -0.79
C THR A 66 -0.66 -7.19 -1.74
N THR A 67 0.22 -8.14 -1.96
CA THR A 67 1.42 -7.91 -2.76
C THR A 67 1.67 -9.10 -3.68
N ALA A 68 2.50 -8.88 -4.72
CA ALA A 68 2.80 -9.91 -5.70
C ALA A 68 4.29 -10.20 -5.75
N SER A 69 4.62 -11.49 -5.84
CA SER A 69 5.99 -11.95 -6.08
C SER A 69 6.13 -12.68 -7.41
N GLN A 70 5.01 -13.09 -7.99
CA GLN A 70 5.00 -13.90 -9.20
C GLN A 70 5.59 -13.13 -10.38
N GLY A 71 6.51 -13.76 -11.11
CA GLY A 71 7.11 -13.16 -12.29
C GLY A 71 8.12 -12.07 -12.00
N ARG A 72 8.51 -11.87 -10.73
CA ARG A 72 9.46 -10.84 -10.38
C ARG A 72 10.91 -11.36 -10.42
N PRO A 73 11.88 -10.49 -10.75
CA PRO A 73 13.30 -10.90 -10.80
C PRO A 73 13.79 -11.42 -9.47
N ALA A 74 14.67 -12.43 -9.51
CA ALA A 74 15.21 -13.01 -8.29
C ALA A 74 15.95 -12.01 -7.43
N ALA A 75 16.69 -11.08 -8.04
CA ALA A 75 17.42 -10.06 -7.29
C ALA A 75 16.48 -9.14 -6.52
N GLU A 76 15.34 -8.82 -7.10
CA GLU A 76 14.31 -8.01 -6.42
C GLU A 76 13.75 -8.76 -5.20
N LEU A 77 13.45 -10.05 -5.37
CA LEU A 77 12.88 -10.86 -4.29
C LEU A 77 13.87 -11.05 -3.15
N GLU A 78 15.17 -11.11 -3.45
CA GLU A 78 16.19 -11.16 -2.40
C GLU A 78 16.25 -9.88 -1.58
N GLN A 79 16.09 -8.73 -2.23
CA GLN A 79 16.14 -7.44 -1.56
C GLN A 79 14.82 -7.12 -0.87
N MET A 80 13.72 -7.70 -1.36
CA MET A 80 12.38 -7.46 -0.84
C MET A 80 11.72 -8.78 -0.48
N PRO A 81 12.18 -9.45 0.60
CA PRO A 81 11.72 -10.82 0.92
C PRO A 81 10.27 -10.88 1.37
N LEU A 82 9.62 -9.74 1.67
CA LEU A 82 8.21 -9.72 2.06
C LEU A 82 7.27 -9.76 0.86
N SER A 83 7.80 -9.73 -0.36
CA SER A 83 6.99 -9.79 -1.57
C SER A 83 6.14 -11.05 -1.61
N GLY A 84 4.87 -10.91 -1.92
CA GLY A 84 3.90 -12.00 -1.91
C GLY A 84 3.14 -12.13 -0.60
N GLY A 85 3.54 -11.39 0.44
CA GLY A 85 2.85 -11.40 1.72
C GLY A 85 1.72 -10.39 1.77
N VAL A 86 0.97 -10.41 2.86
CA VAL A 86 -0.04 -9.39 3.16
C VAL A 86 0.53 -8.46 4.23
N LEU A 87 0.59 -7.18 3.89
CA LEU A 87 1.13 -6.16 4.78
C LEU A 87 -0.01 -5.46 5.50
N SER A 88 0.25 -4.98 6.71
CA SER A 88 -0.71 -4.12 7.40
C SER A 88 0.01 -3.02 8.17
N MET A 89 -0.69 -1.92 8.35
CA MET A 89 -0.21 -0.82 9.18
C MET A 89 -1.37 -0.12 9.84
N ALA A 90 -1.13 0.41 11.03
CA ALA A 90 -2.12 1.23 11.70
C ALA A 90 -2.21 2.58 11.01
N LEU A 91 -3.44 3.09 10.85
CA LEU A 91 -3.66 4.42 10.32
C LEU A 91 -3.95 5.37 11.47
N HIS A 92 -3.23 6.47 11.47
CA HIS A 92 -3.42 7.55 12.43
C HIS A 92 -3.82 8.81 11.68
N ALA A 93 -4.63 9.63 12.30
CA ALA A 93 -5.14 10.83 11.67
C ALA A 93 -4.03 11.77 11.18
N GLU A 94 -2.88 11.70 11.81
CA GLU A 94 -1.81 12.65 11.53
C GLU A 94 -0.44 12.00 11.47
N ALA A 95 -0.32 10.72 11.60
CA ALA A 95 0.98 10.13 11.80
C ALA A 95 1.48 9.31 10.64
N LEU A 96 2.53 9.76 10.11
CA LEU A 96 3.43 9.06 9.24
C LEU A 96 4.81 9.34 9.81
N PRO A 97 5.73 8.49 9.82
CA PRO A 97 5.91 7.29 9.03
C PRO A 97 5.15 6.10 9.61
N VAL A 98 5.05 5.10 8.78
CA VAL A 98 4.32 3.90 9.08
C VAL A 98 5.23 2.72 9.19
N ASN A 99 4.89 1.85 10.13
CA ASN A 99 5.59 0.59 10.29
C ASN A 99 4.70 -0.51 9.73
N TRP A 100 5.18 -1.15 8.67
CA TRP A 100 4.46 -2.25 8.08
C TRP A 100 4.67 -3.53 8.89
N CYS A 101 3.59 -4.26 9.08
CA CYS A 101 3.62 -5.58 9.68
C CYS A 101 3.24 -6.60 8.61
N VAL A 102 3.87 -7.76 8.66
CA VAL A 102 3.51 -8.87 7.77
C VAL A 102 2.54 -9.75 8.52
N LEU A 103 1.34 -9.90 7.98
CA LEU A 103 0.32 -10.76 8.57
C LEU A 103 0.54 -12.21 8.14
N GLU A 104 0.97 -12.37 6.89
CA GLU A 104 1.17 -13.68 6.30
C GLU A 104 2.21 -13.59 5.20
N ALA A 105 3.15 -14.48 5.20
CA ALA A 105 4.21 -14.46 4.19
C ALA A 105 4.04 -15.62 3.20
#